data_62ef70552bbd258cb264ec451f9e8be8
#
_entry.id   62ef70552bbd258cb264ec451f9e8be8
#
_cell.length_a   1.000
_cell.length_b   1.000
_cell.length_c   1.000
_cell.angle_alpha   90.00
_cell.angle_beta   90.00
_cell.angle_gamma   90.00
#
_symmetry.space_group_name_H-M   'P 1'
#
loop_
_entity.id
_entity.type
_entity.pdbx_description
1 polymer ?
#
loop_
_entity_poly.entity_id
_entity_poly.type
_entity_poly.pdbx_seq_one_letter_code
_entity_poly.pdbx_strand_id
1 'polypeptide(L)'
;MRLESSLVWLKRLHWEKYFRPQNIPEALKILEEFQGQARLLAGGTDLIPQIRKRETEPKVLVDITWIPGLGEIKLEDGVIRIGALVTHTQVAQSPLLREKALALSEGASQLGSPQIRNLGTVAGNIVSGQPGADTTIPLLALDAKVKVMSKQGERTVPMTEFFLDTGKTVVDSTREMVTEIFFSPLAGDESSISLRLARRKALALPILTVSVVVSADVKQKKFNHVRIALGPVAPTPFRAKEAERILASTSISDGVMREAARKAAQEANPRTSLLRGSEEYRREMVANLVERGIRRGLERLEVRHG
;
A
#
# COMPACT_ATOMS: atom_id res chain seq x y z
N MET A 1 -0.92 0.71 -52.14
CA MET A 1 -0.04 0.62 -50.93
C MET A 1 -0.90 0.94 -49.72
N ARG A 2 -1.28 -0.10 -48.97
CA ARG A 2 -2.30 0.01 -47.87
C ARG A 2 -1.70 0.72 -46.65
N LEU A 3 -2.37 1.78 -46.20
CA LEU A 3 -2.05 2.56 -45.01
C LEU A 3 -2.43 1.81 -43.69
N GLU A 4 -2.38 0.48 -43.67
CA GLU A 4 -2.76 -0.33 -42.51
C GLU A 4 -1.68 -0.45 -41.41
N SER A 5 -0.46 0.01 -41.68
CA SER A 5 0.65 -0.15 -40.74
C SER A 5 0.89 1.03 -39.76
N SER A 6 0.19 2.16 -39.94
CA SER A 6 0.42 3.37 -39.13
C SER A 6 -0.60 3.60 -38.00
N LEU A 7 -1.64 2.76 -37.87
CA LEU A 7 -2.68 2.88 -36.84
C LEU A 7 -2.48 1.93 -35.64
N VAL A 8 -1.24 1.60 -35.33
CA VAL A 8 -0.88 0.82 -34.12
C VAL A 8 -1.33 1.50 -32.82
N TRP A 9 -1.63 2.78 -32.85
CA TRP A 9 -2.09 3.59 -31.72
C TRP A 9 -3.59 3.42 -31.40
N LEU A 10 -4.37 2.88 -32.32
CA LEU A 10 -5.79 2.57 -32.13
C LEU A 10 -6.01 1.06 -31.93
N LYS A 11 -5.15 0.37 -31.17
CA LYS A 11 -5.54 -0.93 -30.63
C LYS A 11 -6.76 -0.70 -29.75
N ARG A 12 -7.95 -1.02 -30.29
CA ARG A 12 -9.22 -0.94 -29.56
C ARG A 12 -9.05 -1.78 -28.30
N LEU A 13 -9.40 -1.18 -27.16
CA LEU A 13 -9.60 -1.93 -25.93
C LEU A 13 -10.67 -2.98 -26.24
N HIS A 14 -10.35 -4.27 -26.11
CA HIS A 14 -11.27 -5.34 -26.43
C HIS A 14 -11.78 -5.97 -25.13
N TRP A 15 -13.03 -5.73 -24.83
CA TRP A 15 -13.86 -6.57 -23.97
C TRP A 15 -15.21 -6.74 -24.66
N GLU A 16 -15.89 -7.86 -24.38
CA GLU A 16 -17.15 -8.21 -25.00
C GLU A 16 -18.34 -7.62 -24.23
N LYS A 17 -18.20 -7.55 -22.90
CA LYS A 17 -19.26 -7.10 -21.99
C LYS A 17 -18.75 -6.15 -20.93
N TYR A 18 -19.61 -5.25 -20.51
CA TYR A 18 -19.35 -4.27 -19.47
C TYR A 18 -20.57 -4.18 -18.54
N PHE A 19 -20.36 -4.47 -17.24
CA PHE A 19 -21.41 -4.46 -16.24
C PHE A 19 -21.16 -3.38 -15.18
N ARG A 20 -22.26 -2.82 -14.67
CA ARG A 20 -22.28 -1.86 -13.56
C ARG A 20 -23.15 -2.39 -12.43
N PRO A 21 -22.65 -3.29 -11.59
CA PRO A 21 -23.41 -3.81 -10.46
C PRO A 21 -23.73 -2.69 -9.46
N GLN A 22 -24.88 -2.80 -8.81
CA GLN A 22 -25.35 -1.84 -7.83
C GLN A 22 -24.95 -2.22 -6.39
N ASN A 23 -24.44 -3.44 -6.19
CA ASN A 23 -24.03 -3.96 -4.89
C ASN A 23 -22.95 -5.04 -5.04
N ILE A 24 -22.28 -5.37 -3.93
CA ILE A 24 -21.21 -6.36 -3.90
C ILE A 24 -21.69 -7.76 -4.31
N PRO A 25 -22.84 -8.29 -3.82
CA PRO A 25 -23.33 -9.61 -4.25
C PRO A 25 -23.52 -9.74 -5.76
N GLU A 26 -24.01 -8.70 -6.42
CA GLU A 26 -24.15 -8.67 -7.88
C GLU A 26 -22.79 -8.69 -8.58
N ALA A 27 -21.81 -7.92 -8.11
CA ALA A 27 -20.45 -7.94 -8.66
C ALA A 27 -19.81 -9.33 -8.54
N LEU A 28 -19.91 -9.98 -7.39
CA LEU A 28 -19.38 -11.31 -7.13
C LEU A 28 -20.10 -12.39 -7.98
N LYS A 29 -21.43 -12.27 -8.18
CA LYS A 29 -22.18 -13.14 -9.06
C LYS A 29 -21.67 -13.07 -10.49
N ILE A 30 -21.40 -11.87 -11.01
CA ILE A 30 -20.86 -11.68 -12.37
C ILE A 30 -19.45 -12.31 -12.46
N LEU A 31 -18.57 -12.09 -11.48
CA LEU A 31 -17.24 -12.70 -11.48
C LEU A 31 -17.32 -14.23 -11.59
N GLU A 32 -18.20 -14.85 -10.82
CA GLU A 32 -18.38 -16.31 -10.85
C GLU A 32 -18.99 -16.81 -12.17
N GLU A 33 -19.99 -16.11 -12.71
CA GLU A 33 -20.64 -16.47 -13.97
C GLU A 33 -19.65 -16.52 -15.13
N PHE A 34 -18.67 -15.60 -15.17
CA PHE A 34 -17.67 -15.51 -16.23
C PHE A 34 -16.36 -16.24 -15.96
N GLN A 35 -16.26 -17.04 -14.89
CA GLN A 35 -15.22 -18.04 -14.64
C GLN A 35 -13.78 -17.63 -15.01
N GLY A 36 -13.30 -16.53 -14.45
CA GLY A 36 -11.94 -16.04 -14.70
C GLY A 36 -11.78 -15.11 -15.91
N GLN A 37 -12.80 -14.96 -16.75
CA GLN A 37 -12.78 -14.05 -17.89
C GLN A 37 -13.23 -12.61 -17.53
N ALA A 38 -13.73 -12.40 -16.31
CA ALA A 38 -14.10 -11.10 -15.79
C ALA A 38 -12.98 -10.48 -14.93
N ARG A 39 -12.94 -9.15 -14.91
CA ARG A 39 -12.08 -8.36 -14.01
C ARG A 39 -12.86 -7.20 -13.43
N LEU A 40 -12.64 -6.92 -12.14
CA LEU A 40 -13.17 -5.74 -11.48
C LEU A 40 -12.45 -4.49 -11.99
N LEU A 41 -13.23 -3.46 -12.30
CA LEU A 41 -12.73 -2.14 -12.66
C LEU A 41 -13.10 -1.16 -11.53
N ALA A 42 -12.07 -0.66 -10.83
CA ALA A 42 -12.16 0.47 -9.91
C ALA A 42 -11.56 1.71 -10.60
N GLY A 43 -10.44 2.24 -10.14
CA GLY A 43 -9.78 3.39 -10.77
C GLY A 43 -9.16 3.14 -12.16
N GLY A 44 -8.96 1.89 -12.56
CA GLY A 44 -8.47 1.49 -13.88
C GLY A 44 -7.03 1.87 -14.21
N THR A 45 -6.30 2.49 -13.28
CA THR A 45 -4.95 3.04 -13.52
C THR A 45 -3.88 1.98 -13.81
N ASP A 46 -4.10 0.74 -13.41
CA ASP A 46 -3.27 -0.42 -13.74
C ASP A 46 -3.94 -1.32 -14.78
N LEU A 47 -5.23 -1.68 -14.58
CA LEU A 47 -5.94 -2.62 -15.44
C LEU A 47 -6.04 -2.15 -16.89
N ILE A 48 -6.40 -0.89 -17.14
CA ILE A 48 -6.55 -0.37 -18.49
C ILE A 48 -5.21 -0.34 -19.27
N PRO A 49 -4.08 0.13 -18.68
CA PRO A 49 -2.76 -0.05 -19.30
C PRO A 49 -2.37 -1.50 -19.58
N GLN A 50 -2.67 -2.44 -18.68
CA GLN A 50 -2.40 -3.87 -18.86
C GLN A 50 -3.19 -4.44 -20.05
N ILE A 51 -4.48 -4.10 -20.18
CA ILE A 51 -5.30 -4.48 -21.34
C ILE A 51 -4.72 -3.90 -22.63
N ARG A 52 -4.31 -2.62 -22.63
CA ARG A 52 -3.67 -1.98 -23.80
C ARG A 52 -2.40 -2.67 -24.25
N LYS A 53 -1.61 -3.17 -23.28
CA LYS A 53 -0.37 -3.90 -23.56
C LYS A 53 -0.58 -5.39 -23.82
N ARG A 54 -1.81 -5.88 -23.71
CA ARG A 54 -2.16 -7.30 -23.78
C ARG A 54 -1.48 -8.17 -22.72
N GLU A 55 -1.19 -7.59 -21.58
CA GLU A 55 -0.73 -8.32 -20.39
C GLU A 55 -1.89 -9.09 -19.72
N THR A 56 -3.12 -8.63 -19.94
CA THR A 56 -4.37 -9.29 -19.58
C THR A 56 -5.43 -9.00 -20.65
N GLU A 57 -6.29 -9.97 -20.94
CA GLU A 57 -7.34 -9.87 -21.94
C GLU A 57 -8.69 -10.34 -21.37
N PRO A 58 -9.27 -9.61 -20.41
CA PRO A 58 -10.57 -9.95 -19.88
C PRO A 58 -11.67 -9.76 -20.94
N LYS A 59 -12.59 -10.72 -21.06
CA LYS A 59 -13.77 -10.56 -21.90
C LYS A 59 -14.83 -9.66 -21.25
N VAL A 60 -14.81 -9.57 -19.93
CA VAL A 60 -15.81 -8.85 -19.16
C VAL A 60 -15.16 -7.88 -18.18
N LEU A 61 -15.62 -6.64 -18.20
CA LEU A 61 -15.31 -5.64 -17.18
C LEU A 61 -16.51 -5.46 -16.25
N VAL A 62 -16.24 -5.46 -14.95
CA VAL A 62 -17.22 -5.25 -13.88
C VAL A 62 -16.87 -3.96 -13.16
N ASP A 63 -17.52 -2.88 -13.54
CA ASP A 63 -17.30 -1.54 -13.00
C ASP A 63 -17.97 -1.41 -11.62
N ILE A 64 -17.17 -1.45 -10.57
CA ILE A 64 -17.63 -1.35 -9.19
C ILE A 64 -17.74 0.10 -8.68
N THR A 65 -17.41 1.09 -9.50
CA THR A 65 -17.37 2.51 -9.07
C THR A 65 -18.74 3.06 -8.66
N TRP A 66 -19.80 2.35 -8.99
CA TRP A 66 -21.19 2.71 -8.69
C TRP A 66 -21.73 2.04 -7.42
N ILE A 67 -21.00 1.14 -6.80
CA ILE A 67 -21.43 0.47 -5.57
C ILE A 67 -21.33 1.46 -4.40
N PRO A 68 -22.46 1.80 -3.74
CA PRO A 68 -22.47 2.76 -2.64
C PRO A 68 -21.68 2.24 -1.41
N GLY A 69 -21.14 3.16 -0.62
CA GLY A 69 -20.40 2.86 0.63
C GLY A 69 -18.95 2.44 0.47
N LEU A 70 -18.49 2.09 -0.74
CA LEU A 70 -17.11 1.67 -0.97
C LEU A 70 -16.10 2.85 -1.08
N GLY A 71 -16.57 4.08 -1.21
CA GLY A 71 -15.74 5.29 -1.37
C GLY A 71 -15.51 6.09 -0.09
N GLU A 72 -15.69 5.52 1.09
CA GLU A 72 -15.69 6.23 2.36
C GLU A 72 -14.52 5.87 3.26
N ILE A 73 -14.06 6.87 4.03
CA ILE A 73 -13.10 6.70 5.14
C ILE A 73 -13.86 7.00 6.42
N LYS A 74 -13.93 6.03 7.32
CA LYS A 74 -14.70 6.13 8.58
C LYS A 74 -13.87 5.73 9.77
N LEU A 75 -14.17 6.33 10.93
CA LEU A 75 -13.79 5.81 12.25
C LEU A 75 -15.06 5.25 12.89
N GLU A 76 -15.10 3.94 13.05
CA GLU A 76 -16.27 3.21 13.51
C GLU A 76 -15.83 2.10 14.48
N ASP A 77 -16.45 2.03 15.65
CA ASP A 77 -16.08 1.08 16.71
C ASP A 77 -14.58 1.11 17.10
N GLY A 78 -13.97 2.30 17.08
CA GLY A 78 -12.55 2.45 17.40
C GLY A 78 -11.60 1.98 16.29
N VAL A 79 -12.09 1.68 15.09
CA VAL A 79 -11.32 1.19 13.94
C VAL A 79 -11.48 2.16 12.76
N ILE A 80 -10.37 2.52 12.13
CA ILE A 80 -10.39 3.25 10.86
C ILE A 80 -10.65 2.24 9.75
N ARG A 81 -11.69 2.55 8.93
CA ARG A 81 -12.12 1.76 7.78
C ARG A 81 -11.98 2.56 6.51
N ILE A 82 -11.36 1.96 5.50
CA ILE A 82 -11.12 2.55 4.18
C ILE A 82 -11.76 1.64 3.14
N GLY A 83 -12.82 2.10 2.50
CA GLY A 83 -13.53 1.34 1.47
C GLY A 83 -12.70 1.14 0.19
N ALA A 84 -13.04 0.12 -0.58
CA ALA A 84 -12.28 -0.30 -1.76
C ALA A 84 -12.16 0.74 -2.87
N LEU A 85 -13.07 1.71 -2.94
CA LEU A 85 -13.06 2.79 -3.92
C LEU A 85 -12.43 4.08 -3.43
N VAL A 86 -11.93 4.11 -2.20
CA VAL A 86 -11.22 5.28 -1.67
C VAL A 86 -9.96 5.52 -2.47
N THR A 87 -9.86 6.73 -3.04
CA THR A 87 -8.74 7.16 -3.88
C THR A 87 -7.54 7.62 -3.05
N HIS A 88 -6.37 7.62 -3.65
CA HIS A 88 -5.16 8.15 -3.00
C HIS A 88 -5.28 9.64 -2.64
N THR A 89 -6.02 10.43 -3.44
CA THR A 89 -6.29 11.84 -3.11
C THR A 89 -7.13 11.96 -1.83
N GLN A 90 -8.19 11.17 -1.68
CA GLN A 90 -9.00 11.16 -0.46
C GLN A 90 -8.17 10.78 0.77
N VAL A 91 -7.31 9.75 0.66
CA VAL A 91 -6.39 9.36 1.75
C VAL A 91 -5.41 10.48 2.09
N ALA A 92 -4.77 11.10 1.09
CA ALA A 92 -3.81 12.18 1.30
C ALA A 92 -4.44 13.44 1.93
N GLN A 93 -5.72 13.68 1.68
CA GLN A 93 -6.45 14.86 2.16
C GLN A 93 -7.27 14.64 3.42
N SER A 94 -7.49 13.38 3.84
CA SER A 94 -8.31 13.03 5.00
C SER A 94 -7.75 13.62 6.29
N PRO A 95 -8.50 14.50 6.99
CA PRO A 95 -8.09 15.02 8.31
C PRO A 95 -7.91 13.89 9.33
N LEU A 96 -8.79 12.90 9.33
CA LEU A 96 -8.73 11.72 10.19
C LEU A 96 -7.41 10.97 10.02
N LEU A 97 -7.00 10.71 8.77
CA LEU A 97 -5.76 9.97 8.50
C LEU A 97 -4.50 10.80 8.77
N ARG A 98 -4.56 12.11 8.54
CA ARG A 98 -3.46 13.02 8.92
C ARG A 98 -3.21 13.05 10.41
N GLU A 99 -4.27 12.96 11.20
CA GLU A 99 -4.17 12.92 12.66
C GLU A 99 -3.78 11.54 13.19
N LYS A 100 -4.45 10.48 12.72
CA LYS A 100 -4.42 9.14 13.33
C LYS A 100 -3.60 8.10 12.56
N ALA A 101 -3.10 8.42 11.37
CA ALA A 101 -2.34 7.50 10.51
C ALA A 101 -1.48 8.26 9.47
N LEU A 102 -0.71 9.26 9.94
CA LEU A 102 -0.03 10.20 9.07
C LEU A 102 0.85 9.55 7.99
N ALA A 103 1.56 8.45 8.32
CA ALA A 103 2.37 7.72 7.35
C ALA A 103 1.58 7.31 6.11
N LEU A 104 0.30 6.92 6.27
CA LEU A 104 -0.56 6.54 5.16
C LEU A 104 -0.92 7.75 4.28
N SER A 105 -1.23 8.89 4.91
CA SER A 105 -1.49 10.14 4.20
C SER A 105 -0.26 10.64 3.43
N GLU A 106 0.94 10.55 4.05
CA GLU A 106 2.22 10.88 3.42
C GLU A 106 2.51 9.98 2.20
N GLY A 107 2.36 8.65 2.36
CA GLY A 107 2.54 7.67 1.28
C GLY A 107 1.61 7.94 0.10
N ALA A 108 0.32 8.13 0.38
CA ALA A 108 -0.68 8.43 -0.65
C ALA A 108 -0.38 9.73 -1.40
N SER A 109 0.13 10.77 -0.72
CA SER A 109 0.43 12.07 -1.32
C SER A 109 1.56 12.03 -2.35
N GLN A 110 2.48 11.06 -2.23
CA GLN A 110 3.68 10.91 -3.06
C GLN A 110 3.49 9.97 -4.26
N LEU A 111 2.35 9.28 -4.35
CA LEU A 111 2.06 8.34 -5.42
C LEU A 111 1.82 9.07 -6.75
N GLY A 112 2.47 8.63 -7.82
CA GLY A 112 2.19 9.00 -9.21
C GLY A 112 2.05 10.51 -9.46
N SER A 113 1.01 10.86 -10.22
CA SER A 113 0.58 12.24 -10.48
C SER A 113 -0.77 12.53 -9.80
N PRO A 114 -1.19 13.81 -9.70
CA PRO A 114 -2.53 14.14 -9.21
C PRO A 114 -3.65 13.41 -9.96
N GLN A 115 -3.52 13.27 -11.28
CA GLN A 115 -4.49 12.56 -12.12
C GLN A 115 -4.61 11.08 -11.72
N ILE A 116 -3.46 10.43 -11.51
CA ILE A 116 -3.43 9.03 -11.05
C ILE A 116 -4.01 8.91 -9.64
N ARG A 117 -3.66 9.81 -8.72
CA ARG A 117 -4.20 9.78 -7.35
C ARG A 117 -5.70 10.01 -7.28
N ASN A 118 -6.27 10.79 -8.21
CA ASN A 118 -7.72 11.06 -8.26
C ASN A 118 -8.53 9.84 -8.72
N LEU A 119 -7.93 8.90 -9.42
CA LEU A 119 -8.58 7.71 -9.97
C LEU A 119 -8.13 6.42 -9.25
N GLY A 120 -6.83 6.27 -9.02
CA GLY A 120 -6.27 5.08 -8.38
C GLY A 120 -6.78 4.91 -6.95
N THR A 121 -7.23 3.70 -6.62
CA THR A 121 -7.76 3.37 -5.29
C THR A 121 -6.71 2.65 -4.45
N VAL A 122 -6.83 2.79 -3.12
CA VAL A 122 -5.91 2.10 -2.19
C VAL A 122 -6.07 0.58 -2.31
N ALA A 123 -7.29 0.07 -2.43
CA ALA A 123 -7.52 -1.37 -2.63
C ALA A 123 -6.91 -1.87 -3.97
N GLY A 124 -7.10 -1.12 -5.07
CA GLY A 124 -6.45 -1.45 -6.34
C GLY A 124 -4.92 -1.49 -6.23
N ASN A 125 -4.34 -0.54 -5.47
CA ASN A 125 -2.90 -0.46 -5.26
C ASN A 125 -2.35 -1.68 -4.51
N ILE A 126 -3.00 -2.15 -3.42
CA ILE A 126 -2.54 -3.35 -2.71
C ILE A 126 -2.77 -4.64 -3.52
N VAL A 127 -3.90 -4.75 -4.23
CA VAL A 127 -4.23 -5.92 -5.07
C VAL A 127 -3.25 -6.06 -6.25
N SER A 128 -2.67 -4.96 -6.73
CA SER A 128 -1.63 -5.00 -7.76
C SER A 128 -0.39 -5.81 -7.35
N GLY A 129 -0.19 -6.04 -6.05
CA GLY A 129 0.92 -6.83 -5.50
C GLY A 129 2.30 -6.24 -5.75
N GLN A 130 2.39 -4.97 -6.14
CA GLN A 130 3.68 -4.34 -6.44
C GLN A 130 4.44 -4.00 -5.14
N PRO A 131 5.69 -4.48 -4.98
CA PRO A 131 6.46 -4.28 -3.74
C PRO A 131 6.82 -2.81 -3.46
N GLY A 132 6.69 -1.94 -4.44
CA GLY A 132 6.92 -0.50 -4.34
C GLY A 132 5.63 0.33 -4.30
N ALA A 133 4.50 -0.28 -3.97
CA ALA A 133 3.23 0.43 -3.85
C ALA A 133 3.24 1.38 -2.63
N ASP A 134 3.13 2.69 -2.88
CA ASP A 134 3.41 3.73 -1.89
C ASP A 134 2.45 3.73 -0.67
N THR A 135 1.23 3.21 -0.79
CA THR A 135 0.29 3.06 0.34
C THR A 135 0.37 1.71 1.04
N THR A 136 0.96 0.71 0.40
CA THR A 136 1.15 -0.62 0.99
C THR A 136 2.10 -0.60 2.18
N ILE A 137 3.21 0.14 2.07
CA ILE A 137 4.24 0.17 3.12
C ILE A 137 3.71 0.78 4.42
N PRO A 138 3.04 1.97 4.40
CA PRO A 138 2.42 2.48 5.62
C PRO A 138 1.29 1.59 6.16
N LEU A 139 0.48 0.94 5.32
CA LEU A 139 -0.54 0.00 5.80
C LEU A 139 0.06 -1.21 6.53
N LEU A 140 1.22 -1.72 6.07
CA LEU A 140 1.98 -2.74 6.79
C LEU A 140 2.47 -2.27 8.16
N ALA A 141 3.00 -1.04 8.24
CA ALA A 141 3.46 -0.46 9.52
C ALA A 141 2.29 -0.22 10.49
N LEU A 142 1.09 0.07 9.97
CA LEU A 142 -0.15 0.26 10.73
C LEU A 142 -0.81 -1.06 11.16
N ASP A 143 -0.23 -2.23 10.83
CA ASP A 143 -0.82 -3.55 11.06
C ASP A 143 -2.23 -3.69 10.45
N ALA A 144 -2.44 -3.11 9.28
CA ALA A 144 -3.72 -3.12 8.63
C ALA A 144 -4.16 -4.54 8.24
N LYS A 145 -5.46 -4.72 8.18
CA LYS A 145 -6.13 -5.93 7.72
C LYS A 145 -6.99 -5.61 6.52
N VAL A 146 -7.19 -6.59 5.66
CA VAL A 146 -7.96 -6.48 4.42
C VAL A 146 -9.15 -7.40 4.51
N LYS A 147 -10.36 -6.87 4.26
CA LYS A 147 -11.57 -7.65 4.10
C LYS A 147 -11.70 -8.07 2.65
N VAL A 148 -11.78 -9.37 2.41
CA VAL A 148 -11.94 -9.98 1.10
C VAL A 148 -13.26 -10.71 1.06
N MET A 149 -14.09 -10.44 0.07
CA MET A 149 -15.38 -11.10 -0.13
C MET A 149 -15.37 -11.94 -1.40
N SER A 150 -16.03 -13.09 -1.32
CA SER A 150 -16.33 -13.98 -2.42
C SER A 150 -17.80 -14.41 -2.33
N LYS A 151 -18.28 -15.17 -3.30
CA LYS A 151 -19.61 -15.77 -3.21
C LYS A 151 -19.74 -16.79 -2.06
N GLN A 152 -18.64 -17.40 -1.64
CA GLN A 152 -18.57 -18.38 -0.55
C GLN A 152 -18.56 -17.73 0.84
N GLY A 153 -18.39 -16.40 0.93
CA GLY A 153 -18.35 -15.66 2.18
C GLY A 153 -17.24 -14.60 2.23
N GLU A 154 -16.98 -14.11 3.43
CA GLU A 154 -15.94 -13.11 3.68
C GLU A 154 -14.79 -13.70 4.51
N ARG A 155 -13.59 -13.13 4.31
CA ARG A 155 -12.43 -13.43 5.14
C ARG A 155 -11.62 -12.16 5.39
N THR A 156 -10.92 -12.13 6.50
CA THR A 156 -9.98 -11.07 6.86
C THR A 156 -8.56 -11.57 6.71
N VAL A 157 -7.72 -10.80 6.03
CA VAL A 157 -6.31 -11.12 5.79
C VAL A 157 -5.44 -10.02 6.36
N PRO A 158 -4.49 -10.32 7.26
CA PRO A 158 -3.47 -9.36 7.68
C PRO A 158 -2.61 -8.91 6.49
N MET A 159 -2.23 -7.63 6.46
CA MET A 159 -1.36 -7.12 5.38
C MET A 159 -0.01 -7.85 5.31
N THR A 160 0.47 -8.39 6.43
CA THR A 160 1.71 -9.19 6.50
C THR A 160 1.62 -10.54 5.78
N GLU A 161 0.40 -11.04 5.53
CA GLU A 161 0.11 -12.31 4.88
C GLU A 161 -0.51 -12.12 3.48
N PHE A 162 -0.68 -10.85 3.05
CA PHE A 162 -1.43 -10.52 1.85
C PHE A 162 -0.64 -10.75 0.55
N PHE A 163 0.69 -10.64 0.59
CA PHE A 163 1.56 -10.69 -0.58
C PHE A 163 2.28 -12.03 -0.69
N LEU A 164 2.16 -12.68 -1.84
CA LEU A 164 2.79 -13.99 -2.12
C LEU A 164 4.11 -13.82 -2.88
N ASP A 165 4.16 -12.91 -3.86
CA ASP A 165 5.33 -12.62 -4.68
C ASP A 165 5.11 -11.27 -5.38
N THR A 166 6.09 -10.79 -6.13
CA THR A 166 5.97 -9.59 -6.96
C THR A 166 4.78 -9.71 -7.92
N GLY A 167 3.83 -8.81 -7.79
CA GLY A 167 2.60 -8.82 -8.59
C GLY A 167 1.60 -9.90 -8.23
N LYS A 168 1.80 -10.63 -7.10
CA LYS A 168 0.91 -11.70 -6.66
C LYS A 168 0.46 -11.49 -5.22
N THR A 169 -0.83 -11.59 -5.01
CA THR A 169 -1.48 -11.51 -3.69
C THR A 169 -2.31 -12.77 -3.42
N VAL A 170 -2.80 -12.91 -2.20
CA VAL A 170 -3.70 -14.02 -1.81
C VAL A 170 -5.11 -13.85 -2.36
N VAL A 171 -5.41 -12.75 -3.07
CA VAL A 171 -6.72 -12.47 -3.66
C VAL A 171 -6.79 -13.01 -5.07
N ASP A 172 -7.72 -13.91 -5.31
CA ASP A 172 -8.10 -14.30 -6.67
C ASP A 172 -9.02 -13.24 -7.28
N SER A 173 -8.44 -12.26 -8.00
CA SER A 173 -9.17 -11.14 -8.62
C SER A 173 -10.20 -11.57 -9.67
N THR A 174 -10.32 -12.88 -9.97
CA THR A 174 -11.33 -13.44 -10.87
C THR A 174 -12.58 -13.90 -10.15
N ARG A 175 -12.54 -14.03 -8.81
CA ARG A 175 -13.63 -14.56 -7.98
C ARG A 175 -13.84 -13.78 -6.70
N GLU A 176 -12.86 -12.99 -6.28
CA GLU A 176 -12.84 -12.28 -5.01
C GLU A 176 -12.73 -10.77 -5.22
N MET A 177 -13.21 -10.04 -4.24
CA MET A 177 -13.16 -8.58 -4.19
C MET A 177 -12.65 -8.14 -2.82
N VAL A 178 -11.65 -7.26 -2.81
CA VAL A 178 -11.34 -6.46 -1.62
C VAL A 178 -12.44 -5.42 -1.43
N THR A 179 -13.05 -5.40 -0.26
CA THR A 179 -14.14 -4.46 0.05
C THR A 179 -13.73 -3.36 1.00
N GLU A 180 -12.77 -3.66 1.89
CA GLU A 180 -12.35 -2.76 2.96
C GLU A 180 -10.92 -3.04 3.39
N ILE A 181 -10.20 -1.99 3.79
CA ILE A 181 -8.93 -2.04 4.51
C ILE A 181 -9.16 -1.37 5.85
N PHE A 182 -8.72 -1.99 6.94
CA PHE A 182 -8.98 -1.44 8.27
C PHE A 182 -7.83 -1.66 9.25
N PHE A 183 -7.69 -0.75 10.21
CA PHE A 183 -6.64 -0.76 11.23
C PHE A 183 -7.05 0.11 12.43
N SER A 184 -6.39 -0.10 13.56
CA SER A 184 -6.58 0.74 14.75
C SER A 184 -5.95 2.12 14.54
N PRO A 185 -6.64 3.23 14.90
CA PRO A 185 -6.03 4.55 14.91
C PRO A 185 -4.83 4.57 15.88
N LEU A 186 -3.81 5.36 15.55
CA LEU A 186 -2.66 5.54 16.44
C LEU A 186 -3.10 6.13 17.78
N ALA A 187 -2.59 5.55 18.86
CA ALA A 187 -2.80 6.03 20.23
C ALA A 187 -2.04 7.35 20.50
N GLY A 188 -2.27 7.96 21.65
CA GLY A 188 -1.62 9.21 22.03
C GLY A 188 -0.09 9.12 22.11
N ASP A 189 0.41 7.97 22.54
CA ASP A 189 1.83 7.62 22.66
C ASP A 189 2.43 7.03 21.36
N GLU A 190 1.67 7.06 20.25
CA GLU A 190 2.10 6.57 18.94
C GLU A 190 2.22 7.70 17.91
N SER A 191 3.22 7.59 17.07
CA SER A 191 3.40 8.41 15.87
C SER A 191 3.72 7.55 14.66
N SER A 192 3.46 8.04 13.46
CA SER A 192 3.86 7.35 12.23
C SER A 192 4.50 8.29 11.22
N ILE A 193 5.44 7.76 10.45
CA ILE A 193 6.21 8.46 9.43
C ILE A 193 6.32 7.58 8.20
N SER A 194 6.20 8.17 7.01
CA SER A 194 6.57 7.50 5.76
C SER A 194 7.65 8.32 5.03
N LEU A 195 8.78 7.68 4.77
CA LEU A 195 9.92 8.25 4.06
C LEU A 195 10.09 7.55 2.72
N ARG A 196 10.21 8.32 1.65
CA ARG A 196 10.36 7.82 0.30
C ARG A 196 11.64 8.34 -0.35
N LEU A 197 12.46 7.43 -0.84
CA LEU A 197 13.61 7.72 -1.68
C LEU A 197 13.27 7.41 -3.13
N ALA A 198 13.40 8.38 -4.00
CA ALA A 198 13.17 8.24 -5.44
C ALA A 198 14.10 9.16 -6.22
N ARG A 199 14.31 8.88 -7.51
CA ARG A 199 15.17 9.71 -8.37
C ARG A 199 14.67 11.14 -8.58
N ARG A 200 13.37 11.36 -8.44
CA ARG A 200 12.70 12.66 -8.59
C ARG A 200 11.46 12.73 -7.70
N LYS A 201 10.98 13.93 -7.41
CA LYS A 201 9.86 14.14 -6.48
C LYS A 201 8.51 13.59 -6.98
N ALA A 202 8.28 13.57 -8.27
CA ALA A 202 7.02 13.12 -8.87
C ALA A 202 7.26 12.13 -10.02
N LEU A 203 6.25 11.30 -10.31
CA LEU A 203 6.23 10.35 -11.43
C LEU A 203 7.44 9.41 -11.45
N ALA A 204 7.93 9.00 -10.31
CA ALA A 204 9.06 8.08 -10.17
C ALA A 204 8.66 6.87 -9.33
N LEU A 205 9.14 5.71 -9.72
CA LEU A 205 9.08 4.52 -8.86
C LEU A 205 10.02 4.72 -7.66
N PRO A 206 9.63 4.31 -6.45
CA PRO A 206 10.50 4.41 -5.30
C PRO A 206 11.72 3.49 -5.46
N ILE A 207 12.88 4.00 -5.05
CA ILE A 207 14.08 3.21 -4.80
C ILE A 207 13.90 2.45 -3.49
N LEU A 208 13.34 3.15 -2.49
CA LEU A 208 13.03 2.66 -1.17
C LEU A 208 11.90 3.50 -0.57
N THR A 209 10.95 2.85 0.07
CA THR A 209 9.98 3.44 0.99
C THR A 209 10.13 2.76 2.34
N VAL A 210 10.20 3.56 3.39
CA VAL A 210 10.26 3.12 4.78
C VAL A 210 9.09 3.75 5.51
N SER A 211 8.27 2.95 6.17
CA SER A 211 7.24 3.47 7.07
C SER A 211 7.47 2.93 8.47
N VAL A 212 7.45 3.84 9.44
CA VAL A 212 7.70 3.51 10.84
C VAL A 212 6.52 3.99 11.68
N VAL A 213 6.08 3.14 12.60
CA VAL A 213 5.21 3.52 13.71
C VAL A 213 6.05 3.39 14.97
N VAL A 214 6.13 4.47 15.73
CA VAL A 214 6.86 4.53 17.01
C VAL A 214 5.85 4.70 18.13
N SER A 215 5.89 3.81 19.11
CA SER A 215 5.23 3.96 20.42
C SER A 215 6.31 4.09 21.49
N ALA A 216 6.27 5.18 22.25
CA ALA A 216 7.27 5.46 23.26
C ALA A 216 6.71 6.26 24.44
N ASP A 217 7.21 5.95 25.63
CA ASP A 217 7.12 6.83 26.79
C ASP A 217 8.27 7.84 26.71
N VAL A 218 7.97 9.06 26.27
CA VAL A 218 8.96 10.13 26.09
C VAL A 218 9.53 10.57 27.45
N LYS A 219 8.73 10.57 28.52
CA LYS A 219 9.15 10.99 29.87
C LYS A 219 10.15 9.99 30.46
N GLN A 220 9.90 8.71 30.29
CA GLN A 220 10.79 7.64 30.76
C GLN A 220 11.92 7.33 29.77
N LYS A 221 11.94 7.99 28.61
CA LYS A 221 12.87 7.73 27.50
C LYS A 221 12.92 6.24 27.12
N LYS A 222 11.76 5.63 26.93
CA LYS A 222 11.63 4.20 26.66
C LYS A 222 10.72 3.95 25.46
N PHE A 223 11.16 3.10 24.53
CA PHE A 223 10.29 2.56 23.52
C PHE A 223 9.33 1.55 24.15
N ASN A 224 8.04 1.64 23.81
CA ASN A 224 7.08 0.57 24.07
C ASN A 224 7.21 -0.47 22.96
N HIS A 225 7.03 -0.05 21.72
CA HIS A 225 7.27 -0.84 20.52
C HIS A 225 7.52 0.06 19.31
N VAL A 226 8.15 -0.52 18.28
CA VAL A 226 8.31 0.15 16.97
C VAL A 226 7.93 -0.84 15.89
N ARG A 227 7.17 -0.40 14.89
CA ARG A 227 6.84 -1.18 13.69
C ARG A 227 7.54 -0.58 12.49
N ILE A 228 8.27 -1.40 11.71
CA ILE A 228 9.11 -0.95 10.59
C ILE A 228 8.74 -1.72 9.34
N ALA A 229 8.13 -1.07 8.36
CA ALA A 229 7.78 -1.66 7.07
C ALA A 229 8.65 -1.10 5.94
N LEU A 230 9.05 -1.98 5.04
CA LEU A 230 10.04 -1.72 3.97
C LEU A 230 9.52 -2.20 2.61
N GLY A 231 9.83 -1.45 1.56
CA GLY A 231 9.63 -1.82 0.15
C GLY A 231 10.19 -0.79 -0.82
N PRO A 232 10.49 -1.16 -2.04
CA PRO A 232 10.66 -2.47 -2.64
C PRO A 232 12.09 -3.00 -2.49
N VAL A 233 12.44 -3.54 -1.33
CA VAL A 233 13.77 -4.10 -1.01
C VAL A 233 13.74 -5.60 -0.71
N ALA A 234 12.69 -6.26 -1.17
CA ALA A 234 12.48 -7.70 -1.22
C ALA A 234 11.45 -8.00 -2.34
N PRO A 235 11.17 -9.27 -2.68
CA PRO A 235 10.11 -9.62 -3.64
C PRO A 235 8.73 -9.11 -3.24
N THR A 236 8.44 -9.09 -1.94
CA THR A 236 7.23 -8.54 -1.34
C THR A 236 7.57 -7.42 -0.36
N PRO A 237 6.63 -6.49 -0.10
CA PRO A 237 6.76 -5.58 1.03
C PRO A 237 6.72 -6.38 2.34
N PHE A 238 7.51 -5.97 3.35
CA PHE A 238 7.61 -6.72 4.59
C PHE A 238 7.87 -5.84 5.82
N ARG A 239 7.69 -6.43 7.01
CA ARG A 239 8.05 -5.86 8.31
C ARG A 239 9.41 -6.37 8.75
N ALA A 240 10.32 -5.47 9.14
CA ALA A 240 11.65 -5.80 9.66
C ALA A 240 11.56 -6.27 11.13
N LYS A 241 11.07 -7.49 11.33
CA LYS A 241 10.69 -8.02 12.65
C LYS A 241 11.85 -8.14 13.63
N GLU A 242 13.04 -8.48 13.17
CA GLU A 242 14.22 -8.56 14.04
C GLU A 242 14.65 -7.16 14.49
N ALA A 243 14.61 -6.18 13.60
CA ALA A 243 14.87 -4.78 13.95
C ALA A 243 13.84 -4.25 14.97
N GLU A 244 12.56 -4.59 14.81
CA GLU A 244 11.49 -4.23 15.73
C GLU A 244 11.73 -4.80 17.15
N ARG A 245 12.22 -6.05 17.25
CA ARG A 245 12.53 -6.69 18.54
C ARG A 245 13.65 -5.98 19.29
N ILE A 246 14.67 -5.47 18.60
CA ILE A 246 15.75 -4.70 19.22
C ILE A 246 15.22 -3.46 19.94
N LEU A 247 14.19 -2.84 19.39
CA LEU A 247 13.60 -1.61 19.94
C LEU A 247 12.52 -1.88 21.02
N ALA A 248 11.97 -3.09 21.07
CA ALA A 248 10.87 -3.41 21.96
C ALA A 248 11.26 -3.27 23.43
N SER A 249 10.57 -2.40 24.16
CA SER A 249 10.75 -2.16 25.61
C SER A 249 12.17 -1.72 26.02
N THR A 250 12.96 -1.14 25.09
CA THR A 250 14.32 -0.68 25.34
C THR A 250 14.39 0.82 25.63
N SER A 251 15.47 1.27 26.27
CA SER A 251 15.74 2.69 26.48
C SER A 251 16.06 3.37 25.15
N ILE A 252 15.53 4.59 24.97
CA ILE A 252 15.79 5.39 23.77
C ILE A 252 17.26 5.85 23.80
N SER A 253 18.02 5.43 22.83
CA SER A 253 19.40 5.86 22.62
C SER A 253 19.80 5.80 21.15
N ASP A 254 20.78 6.62 20.75
CA ASP A 254 21.32 6.59 19.41
C ASP A 254 21.93 5.24 19.03
N GLY A 255 22.50 4.55 20.00
CA GLY A 255 23.09 3.22 19.83
C GLY A 255 22.05 2.20 19.41
N VAL A 256 20.94 2.08 20.15
CA VAL A 256 19.88 1.11 19.86
C VAL A 256 19.16 1.41 18.56
N MET A 257 18.93 2.69 18.24
CA MET A 257 18.31 3.07 16.96
C MET A 257 19.19 2.68 15.75
N ARG A 258 20.51 2.93 15.84
CA ARG A 258 21.48 2.51 14.79
C ARG A 258 21.61 1.01 14.68
N GLU A 259 21.55 0.28 15.79
CA GLU A 259 21.57 -1.18 15.80
C GLU A 259 20.34 -1.75 15.09
N ALA A 260 19.14 -1.30 15.44
CA ALA A 260 17.89 -1.70 14.79
C ALA A 260 17.88 -1.34 13.30
N ALA A 261 18.38 -0.16 12.93
CA ALA A 261 18.47 0.26 11.53
C ALA A 261 19.42 -0.64 10.71
N ARG A 262 20.57 -1.01 11.26
CA ARG A 262 21.49 -1.99 10.64
C ARG A 262 20.85 -3.37 10.52
N LYS A 263 20.08 -3.79 11.53
CA LYS A 263 19.36 -5.06 11.48
C LYS A 263 18.28 -5.06 10.39
N ALA A 264 17.51 -4.00 10.25
CA ALA A 264 16.54 -3.84 9.17
C ALA A 264 17.19 -3.92 7.77
N ALA A 265 18.41 -3.37 7.63
CA ALA A 265 19.17 -3.46 6.40
C ALA A 265 19.66 -4.90 6.11
N GLN A 266 19.93 -5.71 7.13
CA GLN A 266 20.28 -7.12 6.99
C GLN A 266 19.07 -7.98 6.60
N GLU A 267 17.88 -7.67 7.11
CA GLU A 267 16.61 -8.34 6.74
C GLU A 267 16.19 -8.03 5.29
N ALA A 268 16.63 -6.89 4.74
CA ALA A 268 16.34 -6.50 3.37
C ALA A 268 17.17 -7.34 2.37
N ASN A 269 16.52 -7.71 1.25
CA ASN A 269 17.15 -8.45 0.15
C ASN A 269 16.92 -7.71 -1.19
N PRO A 270 17.48 -6.49 -1.36
CA PRO A 270 17.36 -5.73 -2.59
C PRO A 270 18.20 -6.37 -3.71
N ARG A 271 17.72 -6.24 -4.95
CA ARG A 271 18.48 -6.63 -6.15
C ARG A 271 19.06 -5.40 -6.82
N THR A 272 20.24 -5.49 -7.39
CA THR A 272 20.80 -4.45 -8.26
C THR A 272 19.88 -4.22 -9.46
N SER A 273 19.62 -2.95 -9.77
CA SER A 273 18.72 -2.54 -10.84
C SER A 273 19.16 -1.21 -11.43
N LEU A 274 19.17 -1.09 -12.75
CA LEU A 274 19.43 0.18 -13.47
C LEU A 274 18.50 1.32 -13.03
N LEU A 275 17.27 0.98 -12.62
CA LEU A 275 16.27 1.96 -12.20
C LEU A 275 16.37 2.36 -10.72
N ARG A 276 16.90 1.48 -9.86
CA ARG A 276 16.85 1.65 -8.40
C ARG A 276 18.21 1.70 -7.72
N GLY A 277 19.31 1.47 -8.46
CA GLY A 277 20.68 1.45 -7.91
C GLY A 277 21.18 0.07 -7.54
N SER A 278 22.42 0.00 -7.02
CA SER A 278 23.04 -1.24 -6.59
C SER A 278 22.40 -1.80 -5.32
N GLU A 279 22.63 -3.08 -5.07
CA GLU A 279 22.18 -3.74 -3.85
C GLU A 279 22.78 -3.06 -2.60
N GLU A 280 24.08 -2.80 -2.61
CA GLU A 280 24.81 -2.18 -1.49
C GLU A 280 24.24 -0.80 -1.18
N TYR A 281 24.08 0.05 -2.17
CA TYR A 281 23.49 1.38 -2.00
C TYR A 281 22.09 1.30 -1.39
N ARG A 282 21.25 0.40 -1.88
CA ARG A 282 19.89 0.25 -1.38
C ARG A 282 19.86 -0.27 0.05
N ARG A 283 20.77 -1.18 0.41
CA ARG A 283 20.91 -1.71 1.76
C ARG A 283 21.38 -0.63 2.73
N GLU A 284 22.35 0.18 2.32
CA GLU A 284 22.79 1.35 3.09
C GLU A 284 21.65 2.37 3.30
N MET A 285 20.87 2.64 2.25
CA MET A 285 19.72 3.53 2.35
C MET A 285 18.62 3.00 3.27
N VAL A 286 18.44 1.68 3.38
CA VAL A 286 17.53 1.08 4.38
C VAL A 286 17.96 1.49 5.79
N ALA A 287 19.23 1.30 6.17
CA ALA A 287 19.72 1.69 7.49
C ALA A 287 19.50 3.18 7.77
N ASN A 288 19.91 4.04 6.82
CA ASN A 288 19.79 5.49 6.97
C ASN A 288 18.32 5.95 7.11
N LEU A 289 17.41 5.42 6.30
CA LEU A 289 16.02 5.85 6.32
C LEU A 289 15.24 5.26 7.50
N VAL A 290 15.57 4.05 7.96
CA VAL A 290 14.98 3.47 9.17
C VAL A 290 15.38 4.29 10.39
N GLU A 291 16.67 4.56 10.61
CA GLU A 291 17.13 5.40 11.71
C GLU A 291 16.44 6.78 11.69
N ARG A 292 16.43 7.42 10.51
CA ARG A 292 15.75 8.73 10.33
C ARG A 292 14.25 8.67 10.60
N GLY A 293 13.59 7.57 10.20
CA GLY A 293 12.16 7.35 10.44
C GLY A 293 11.86 7.24 11.93
N ILE A 294 12.66 6.46 12.67
CA ILE A 294 12.51 6.31 14.13
C ILE A 294 12.70 7.67 14.83
N ARG A 295 13.78 8.41 14.50
CA ARG A 295 14.06 9.74 15.07
C ARG A 295 12.90 10.70 14.83
N ARG A 296 12.43 10.83 13.61
CA ARG A 296 11.29 11.69 13.29
C ARG A 296 10.00 11.28 13.97
N GLY A 297 9.80 9.98 14.17
CA GLY A 297 8.68 9.47 14.95
C GLY A 297 8.74 9.92 16.41
N LEU A 298 9.91 9.84 17.03
CA LEU A 298 10.15 10.34 18.39
C LEU A 298 9.96 11.86 18.49
N GLU A 299 10.58 12.64 17.61
CA GLU A 299 10.44 14.11 17.56
C GLU A 299 8.97 14.53 17.52
N ARG A 300 8.12 13.80 16.80
CA ARG A 300 6.67 14.08 16.75
C ARG A 300 5.96 13.78 18.06
N LEU A 301 6.38 12.75 18.78
CA LEU A 301 5.83 12.45 20.12
C LEU A 301 6.25 13.52 21.13
N GLU A 302 7.49 13.95 21.09
CA GLU A 302 8.01 15.04 21.95
C GLU A 302 7.23 16.32 21.75
N VAL A 303 6.99 16.75 20.51
CA VAL A 303 6.19 17.97 20.19
C VAL A 303 4.74 17.86 20.67
N ARG A 304 4.17 16.65 20.75
CA ARG A 304 2.78 16.47 21.24
C ARG A 304 2.67 16.48 22.77
N HIS A 305 3.74 16.17 23.47
CA HIS A 305 3.76 15.98 24.94
C HIS A 305 4.58 17.05 25.67
N GLY A 306 5.26 17.95 24.98
CA GLY A 306 5.94 19.13 25.50
C GLY A 306 5.09 20.37 25.32
#